data_2a9f73a856651d6755c691a0b81cc954
#
_entry.id   2a9f73a856651d6755c691a0b81cc954
#
_cell.length_a   1.000
_cell.length_b   1.000
_cell.length_c   1.000
_cell.angle_alpha   90.00
_cell.angle_beta   90.00
_cell.angle_gamma   90.00
#
_symmetry.space_group_name_H-M   'P 1'
#
loop_
_entity.id
_entity.type
_entity.pdbx_description
1 polymer ?
#
loop_
_entity_poly.entity_id
_entity_poly.type
_entity_poly.pdbx_seq_one_letter_code
_entity_poly.pdbx_strand_id
1 'polypeptide(L)'
;DYWKLVELILKNFEIAGVRVFTALYSTDDAVIAKDYLNKQTAIYPKLSIHLGRVKKTTRMYPITKGSNHTNSDGVAKVIKFEEKGSDVSLAAHMVLDACQNRANIYFVMSSDTDFEPALRVLKEELGAQIGVISTTDNVPKIFGQLSPNVIRHVRAQHVNGSKVD
;
A
#
# COMPACT_ATOMS: atom_id res chain seq x y z
N ASP A 1 3.51 13.89 2.50
CA ASP A 1 4.91 13.51 2.30
C ASP A 1 5.13 12.10 2.84
N TYR A 2 5.42 11.17 1.93
CA TYR A 2 5.56 9.75 2.26
C TYR A 2 6.78 9.48 3.15
N TRP A 3 7.90 10.10 2.86
CA TRP A 3 9.11 9.93 3.66
C TRP A 3 8.92 10.43 5.08
N LYS A 4 8.41 11.63 5.22
CA LYS A 4 8.13 12.25 6.53
C LYS A 4 7.10 11.45 7.34
N LEU A 5 6.08 10.88 6.68
CA LEU A 5 5.12 10.00 7.33
C LEU A 5 5.81 8.77 7.95
N VAL A 6 6.70 8.12 7.19
CA VAL A 6 7.44 6.94 7.66
C VAL A 6 8.37 7.32 8.82
N GLU A 7 9.09 8.44 8.72
CA GLU A 7 9.95 8.94 9.82
C GLU A 7 9.17 9.18 11.12
N LEU A 8 7.98 9.76 11.03
CA LEU A 8 7.13 10.01 12.19
C LEU A 8 6.62 8.72 12.84
N ILE A 9 6.33 7.68 12.06
CA ILE A 9 5.86 6.38 12.55
C ILE A 9 7.03 5.56 13.10
N LEU A 10 8.18 5.59 12.43
CA LEU A 10 9.35 4.79 12.73
C LEU A 10 10.51 5.63 13.32
N LYS A 11 10.20 6.64 14.12
CA LYS A 11 11.16 7.61 14.68
C LYS A 11 12.36 7.00 15.43
N ASN A 12 12.29 5.73 15.82
CA ASN A 12 13.37 5.03 16.51
C ASN A 12 14.17 4.11 15.57
N PHE A 13 13.95 4.20 14.25
CA PHE A 13 14.62 3.40 13.24
C PHE A 13 15.36 4.31 12.24
N GLU A 14 16.51 3.86 11.80
CA GLU A 14 17.17 4.45 10.62
C GLU A 14 16.47 3.92 9.37
N ILE A 15 15.99 4.83 8.52
CA ILE A 15 15.27 4.48 7.31
C ILE A 15 16.26 4.18 6.18
N ALA A 16 16.41 2.90 5.85
CA ALA A 16 17.26 2.47 4.73
C ALA A 16 16.66 2.84 3.37
N GLY A 17 15.33 2.81 3.25
CA GLY A 17 14.59 3.21 2.05
C GLY A 17 13.10 3.09 2.23
N VAL A 18 12.35 3.76 1.37
CA VAL A 18 10.88 3.71 1.31
C VAL A 18 10.46 3.39 -0.13
N ARG A 19 9.59 2.42 -0.30
CA ARG A 19 8.96 2.10 -1.59
C ARG A 19 7.47 2.35 -1.50
N VAL A 20 6.96 3.15 -2.42
CA VAL A 20 5.52 3.43 -2.53
C VAL A 20 4.99 2.74 -3.78
N PHE A 21 3.95 1.95 -3.60
CA PHE A 21 3.24 1.25 -4.68
C PHE A 21 1.85 1.87 -4.79
N THR A 22 1.54 2.41 -5.96
CA THR A 22 0.28 3.12 -6.20
C THR A 22 -0.07 3.09 -7.68
N ALA A 23 -1.26 3.57 -8.04
CA ALA A 23 -1.64 3.76 -9.44
C ALA A 23 -2.30 5.12 -9.65
N LEU A 24 -2.09 5.70 -10.82
CA LEU A 24 -2.72 6.95 -11.20
C LEU A 24 -3.96 6.63 -12.06
N TYR A 25 -5.11 7.07 -11.59
CA TYR A 25 -6.33 7.02 -12.38
C TYR A 25 -6.25 8.09 -13.47
N SER A 26 -6.74 7.76 -14.69
CA SER A 26 -6.78 8.70 -15.81
C SER A 26 -7.89 9.74 -15.57
N THR A 27 -7.58 10.71 -14.73
CA THR A 27 -8.43 11.87 -14.40
C THR A 27 -7.61 13.13 -14.60
N ASP A 28 -8.24 14.28 -14.59
CA ASP A 28 -7.55 15.59 -14.69
C ASP A 28 -6.52 15.77 -13.57
N ASP A 29 -6.76 15.17 -12.41
CA ASP A 29 -5.84 15.20 -11.28
C ASP A 29 -4.59 14.31 -11.45
N ALA A 30 -4.55 13.42 -12.46
CA ALA A 30 -3.43 12.51 -12.65
C ALA A 30 -2.10 13.23 -12.92
N VAL A 31 -2.15 14.38 -13.60
CA VAL A 31 -0.97 15.22 -13.87
C VAL A 31 -0.44 15.81 -12.58
N ILE A 32 -1.31 16.35 -11.75
CA ILE A 32 -0.98 16.93 -10.44
C ILE A 32 -0.39 15.85 -9.52
N ALA A 33 -1.05 14.69 -9.46
CA ALA A 33 -0.58 13.56 -8.68
C ALA A 33 0.80 13.07 -9.14
N LYS A 34 1.03 12.97 -10.45
CA LYS A 34 2.32 12.57 -11.02
C LYS A 34 3.42 13.58 -10.69
N ASP A 35 3.14 14.87 -10.82
CA ASP A 35 4.08 15.94 -10.46
C ASP A 35 4.45 15.89 -8.97
N TYR A 36 3.45 15.70 -8.11
CA TYR A 36 3.67 15.50 -6.68
C TYR A 36 4.61 14.31 -6.40
N LEU A 37 4.35 13.14 -7.03
CA LEU A 37 5.18 11.95 -6.87
C LEU A 37 6.62 12.18 -7.32
N ASN A 38 6.81 12.87 -8.45
CA ASN A 38 8.12 13.21 -8.97
C ASN A 38 8.89 14.15 -8.02
N LYS A 39 8.21 15.14 -7.44
CA LYS A 39 8.81 16.04 -6.43
C LYS A 39 9.27 15.27 -5.20
N GLN A 40 8.46 14.30 -4.72
CA GLN A 40 8.85 13.49 -3.57
C GLN A 40 10.13 12.69 -3.83
N THR A 41 10.26 12.04 -5.00
CA THR A 41 11.47 11.28 -5.34
C THR A 41 12.69 12.17 -5.58
N ALA A 42 12.50 13.40 -6.04
CA ALA A 42 13.60 14.37 -6.21
C ALA A 42 14.14 14.87 -4.84
N ILE A 43 13.26 15.01 -3.84
CA ILE A 43 13.66 15.45 -2.49
C ILE A 43 14.32 14.30 -1.71
N TYR A 44 13.82 13.07 -1.85
CA TYR A 44 14.25 11.92 -1.05
C TYR A 44 14.88 10.83 -1.94
N PRO A 45 16.21 10.78 -2.07
CA PRO A 45 16.89 9.81 -2.95
C PRO A 45 16.68 8.35 -2.59
N LYS A 46 16.31 8.06 -1.35
CA LYS A 46 15.97 6.71 -0.87
C LYS A 46 14.47 6.38 -0.97
N LEU A 47 13.67 7.27 -1.54
CA LEU A 47 12.26 7.04 -1.85
C LEU A 47 12.11 6.59 -3.30
N SER A 48 11.42 5.48 -3.54
CA SER A 48 11.06 5.04 -4.88
C SER A 48 9.55 4.87 -5.01
N ILE A 49 9.02 5.18 -6.20
CA ILE A 49 7.59 5.07 -6.49
C ILE A 49 7.41 4.11 -7.65
N HIS A 50 6.57 3.11 -7.43
CA HIS A 50 6.25 2.06 -8.38
C HIS A 50 4.78 2.19 -8.78
N LEU A 51 4.55 2.48 -10.07
CA LEU A 51 3.21 2.69 -10.58
C LEU A 51 2.62 1.38 -11.14
N GLY A 52 1.51 0.96 -10.57
CA GLY A 52 0.63 -0.04 -11.15
C GLY A 52 -0.14 0.49 -12.35
N ARG A 53 -0.99 -0.34 -12.92
CA ARG A 53 -1.83 0.02 -14.05
C ARG A 53 -3.30 0.08 -13.63
N VAL A 54 -4.03 1.07 -14.12
CA VAL A 54 -5.48 1.14 -13.95
C VAL A 54 -6.16 0.56 -15.19
N LYS A 55 -6.99 -0.46 -15.00
CA LYS A 55 -7.80 -1.08 -16.04
C LYS A 55 -9.25 -0.63 -15.90
N LYS A 56 -9.78 0.00 -16.93
CA LYS A 56 -11.22 0.29 -17.06
C LYS A 56 -11.92 -0.95 -17.62
N THR A 57 -12.90 -1.46 -16.90
CA THR A 57 -13.74 -2.59 -17.33
C THR A 57 -15.21 -2.22 -17.23
N THR A 58 -16.02 -2.84 -18.05
CA THR A 58 -17.48 -2.72 -17.96
C THR A 58 -18.03 -4.09 -17.60
N ARG A 59 -18.82 -4.16 -16.54
CA ARG A 59 -19.43 -5.40 -16.07
C ARG A 59 -20.90 -5.19 -15.73
N MET A 60 -21.68 -6.27 -15.83
CA MET A 60 -23.05 -6.33 -15.36
C MET A 60 -23.05 -6.82 -13.90
N TYR A 61 -23.70 -6.08 -13.02
CA TYR A 61 -23.87 -6.46 -11.60
C TYR A 61 -25.35 -6.59 -11.27
N PRO A 62 -25.75 -7.58 -10.44
CA PRO A 62 -27.10 -7.67 -9.93
C PRO A 62 -27.43 -6.43 -9.08
N ILE A 63 -28.63 -5.91 -9.23
CA ILE A 63 -29.17 -4.81 -8.43
C ILE A 63 -29.74 -5.42 -7.16
N THR A 64 -29.38 -4.90 -5.97
CA THR A 64 -29.95 -5.34 -4.71
C THR A 64 -31.41 -4.93 -4.59
N LYS A 65 -32.24 -5.79 -3.98
CA LYS A 65 -33.66 -5.48 -3.69
C LYS A 65 -33.76 -4.19 -2.87
N GLY A 66 -34.61 -3.26 -3.31
CA GLY A 66 -34.83 -1.98 -2.65
C GLY A 66 -34.01 -0.81 -3.18
N SER A 67 -33.18 -0.98 -4.22
CA SER A 67 -32.57 0.12 -4.93
C SER A 67 -33.60 0.78 -5.87
N ASN A 68 -33.59 2.12 -5.94
CA ASN A 68 -34.48 2.92 -6.81
C ASN A 68 -34.15 2.86 -8.31
N HIS A 69 -33.44 1.80 -8.76
CA HIS A 69 -33.11 1.66 -10.17
C HIS A 69 -34.23 0.92 -10.92
N THR A 70 -34.67 1.50 -12.02
CA THR A 70 -35.85 1.11 -12.81
C THR A 70 -35.53 0.11 -13.93
N ASN A 71 -34.35 -0.52 -13.96
CA ASN A 71 -34.04 -1.51 -14.98
C ASN A 71 -34.80 -2.83 -14.69
N SER A 72 -35.67 -3.21 -15.62
CA SER A 72 -36.53 -4.41 -15.57
C SER A 72 -35.74 -5.71 -15.42
N ASP A 73 -34.47 -5.74 -15.83
CA ASP A 73 -33.65 -6.95 -15.92
C ASP A 73 -32.90 -7.27 -14.60
N GLY A 74 -33.08 -6.45 -13.55
CA GLY A 74 -32.43 -6.68 -12.26
C GLY A 74 -30.91 -6.61 -12.26
N VAL A 75 -30.30 -6.05 -13.33
CA VAL A 75 -28.85 -5.89 -13.50
C VAL A 75 -28.49 -4.46 -13.92
N ALA A 76 -27.36 -3.97 -13.47
CA ALA A 76 -26.80 -2.68 -13.85
C ALA A 76 -25.46 -2.85 -14.58
N LYS A 77 -25.27 -2.09 -15.67
CA LYS A 77 -24.01 -1.98 -16.37
C LYS A 77 -23.13 -0.95 -15.63
N VAL A 78 -22.04 -1.41 -15.06
CA VAL A 78 -21.15 -0.61 -14.22
C VAL A 78 -19.78 -0.49 -14.88
N ILE A 79 -19.26 0.72 -14.94
CA ILE A 79 -17.86 0.98 -15.29
C ILE A 79 -17.05 0.86 -13.99
N LYS A 80 -16.11 -0.09 -13.97
CA LYS A 80 -15.21 -0.31 -12.84
C LYS A 80 -13.77 0.02 -13.26
N PHE A 81 -13.12 0.80 -12.44
CA PHE A 81 -11.67 1.01 -12.52
C PHE A 81 -10.99 0.12 -11.50
N GLU A 82 -10.11 -0.72 -11.96
CA GLU A 82 -9.37 -1.66 -11.11
C GLU A 82 -7.88 -1.37 -11.24
N GLU A 83 -7.24 -1.19 -10.13
CA GLU A 83 -5.79 -1.21 -10.06
C GLU A 83 -5.27 -2.63 -10.28
N LYS A 84 -4.13 -2.76 -10.94
CA LYS A 84 -3.49 -4.03 -11.23
C LYS A 84 -1.98 -3.94 -11.08
N GLY A 85 -1.44 -4.86 -10.32
CA GLY A 85 -0.02 -5.14 -10.24
C GLY A 85 0.72 -4.47 -9.09
N SER A 86 0.13 -3.52 -8.36
CA SER A 86 0.80 -2.87 -7.22
C SER A 86 1.10 -3.85 -6.09
N ASP A 87 0.13 -4.68 -5.72
CA ASP A 87 0.28 -5.65 -4.61
C ASP A 87 1.33 -6.70 -4.93
N VAL A 88 1.27 -7.25 -6.15
CA VAL A 88 2.28 -8.21 -6.63
C VAL A 88 3.66 -7.57 -6.70
N SER A 89 3.74 -6.31 -7.16
CA SER A 89 4.99 -5.55 -7.24
C SER A 89 5.55 -5.28 -5.84
N LEU A 90 4.70 -4.89 -4.88
CA LEU A 90 5.10 -4.69 -3.48
C LEU A 90 5.68 -5.99 -2.91
N ALA A 91 4.94 -7.09 -2.99
CA ALA A 91 5.37 -8.39 -2.47
C ALA A 91 6.71 -8.83 -3.09
N ALA A 92 6.85 -8.72 -4.40
CA ALA A 92 8.07 -9.10 -5.11
C ALA A 92 9.28 -8.25 -4.69
N HIS A 93 9.11 -6.92 -4.60
CA HIS A 93 10.21 -6.03 -4.16
C HIS A 93 10.56 -6.25 -2.69
N MET A 94 9.61 -6.54 -1.83
CA MET A 94 9.86 -6.82 -0.42
C MET A 94 10.72 -8.09 -0.26
N VAL A 95 10.39 -9.16 -0.99
CA VAL A 95 11.19 -10.40 -1.00
C VAL A 95 12.57 -10.15 -1.60
N LEU A 96 12.65 -9.42 -2.73
CA LEU A 96 13.92 -9.09 -3.37
C LEU A 96 14.85 -8.28 -2.44
N ASP A 97 14.31 -7.27 -1.76
CA ASP A 97 15.08 -6.46 -0.82
C ASP A 97 15.61 -7.31 0.36
N ALA A 98 14.82 -8.27 0.84
CA ALA A 98 15.24 -9.20 1.88
C ALA A 98 16.34 -10.16 1.38
N CYS A 99 16.19 -10.74 0.19
CA CYS A 99 17.23 -11.57 -0.42
C CYS A 99 18.55 -10.82 -0.62
N GLN A 100 18.48 -9.51 -0.85
CA GLN A 100 19.67 -8.65 -1.04
C GLN A 100 20.18 -8.02 0.26
N ASN A 101 19.59 -8.36 1.41
CA ASN A 101 19.97 -7.83 2.73
C ASN A 101 20.04 -6.29 2.76
N ARG A 102 19.06 -5.60 2.13
CA ARG A 102 19.04 -4.13 2.02
C ARG A 102 18.70 -3.41 3.32
N ALA A 103 18.13 -4.12 4.27
CA ALA A 103 17.79 -3.62 5.60
C ALA A 103 17.81 -4.75 6.65
N ASN A 104 17.85 -4.39 7.93
CA ASN A 104 17.77 -5.35 9.01
C ASN A 104 16.33 -5.75 9.37
N ILE A 105 15.36 -4.89 9.03
CA ILE A 105 13.94 -5.14 9.27
C ILE A 105 13.13 -4.56 8.11
N TYR A 106 12.10 -5.29 7.68
CA TYR A 106 11.25 -4.94 6.54
C TYR A 106 9.83 -4.64 7.03
N PHE A 107 9.35 -3.44 6.78
CA PHE A 107 8.02 -3.02 7.17
C PHE A 107 7.08 -3.02 5.99
N VAL A 108 5.86 -3.57 6.19
CA VAL A 108 4.74 -3.34 5.29
C VAL A 108 3.74 -2.39 5.96
N MET A 109 3.33 -1.35 5.23
CA MET A 109 2.25 -0.45 5.64
C MET A 109 0.99 -0.81 4.85
N SER A 110 0.25 -1.76 5.38
CA SER A 110 -1.00 -2.24 4.77
C SER A 110 -1.86 -2.93 5.81
N SER A 111 -3.17 -2.97 5.58
CA SER A 111 -4.14 -3.81 6.28
C SER A 111 -4.67 -4.94 5.40
N ASP A 112 -4.14 -5.07 4.17
CA ASP A 112 -4.50 -6.13 3.25
C ASP A 112 -3.82 -7.44 3.63
N THR A 113 -4.62 -8.46 3.86
CA THR A 113 -4.15 -9.79 4.28
C THR A 113 -3.45 -10.57 3.18
N ASP A 114 -3.57 -10.16 1.92
CA ASP A 114 -2.92 -10.79 0.77
C ASP A 114 -1.39 -10.65 0.81
N PHE A 115 -0.85 -9.78 1.68
CA PHE A 115 0.60 -9.68 1.93
C PHE A 115 1.13 -10.70 2.93
N GLU A 116 0.27 -11.44 3.64
CA GLU A 116 0.70 -12.45 4.61
C GLU A 116 1.67 -13.49 4.01
N PRO A 117 1.43 -14.07 2.82
CA PRO A 117 2.35 -15.05 2.25
C PRO A 117 3.75 -14.49 2.01
N ALA A 118 3.85 -13.23 1.57
CA ALA A 118 5.15 -12.58 1.36
C ALA A 118 5.88 -12.34 2.68
N LEU A 119 5.19 -11.87 3.72
CA LEU A 119 5.74 -11.70 5.06
C LEU A 119 6.19 -13.02 5.68
N ARG A 120 5.47 -14.10 5.42
CA ARG A 120 5.82 -15.47 5.84
C ARG A 120 7.14 -15.90 5.20
N VAL A 121 7.27 -15.74 3.89
CA VAL A 121 8.54 -16.04 3.17
C VAL A 121 9.70 -15.25 3.76
N LEU A 122 9.54 -13.95 4.01
CA LEU A 122 10.60 -13.15 4.64
C LEU A 122 11.03 -13.74 5.98
N LYS A 123 10.06 -14.09 6.82
CA LYS A 123 10.34 -14.52 8.19
C LYS A 123 10.83 -15.97 8.25
N GLU A 124 10.12 -16.89 7.61
CA GLU A 124 10.35 -18.34 7.77
C GLU A 124 11.43 -18.87 6.84
N GLU A 125 11.52 -18.36 5.60
CA GLU A 125 12.47 -18.85 4.61
C GLU A 125 13.76 -18.02 4.59
N LEU A 126 13.66 -16.69 4.77
CA LEU A 126 14.82 -15.81 4.70
C LEU A 126 15.35 -15.39 6.08
N GLY A 127 14.66 -15.75 7.17
CA GLY A 127 15.06 -15.37 8.53
C GLY A 127 15.07 -13.86 8.78
N ALA A 128 14.38 -13.08 7.95
CA ALA A 128 14.37 -11.63 8.06
C ALA A 128 13.46 -11.16 9.21
N GLN A 129 13.81 -10.03 9.81
CA GLN A 129 12.91 -9.36 10.73
C GLN A 129 11.82 -8.64 9.95
N ILE A 130 10.57 -8.76 10.42
CA ILE A 130 9.41 -8.14 9.78
C ILE A 130 8.70 -7.19 10.75
N GLY A 131 8.15 -6.11 10.21
CA GLY A 131 7.30 -5.18 10.91
C GLY A 131 6.00 -4.90 10.13
N VAL A 132 4.94 -4.61 10.86
CA VAL A 132 3.64 -4.25 10.29
C VAL A 132 3.25 -2.86 10.76
N ILE A 133 2.88 -1.99 9.83
CA ILE A 133 2.30 -0.69 10.09
C ILE A 133 0.84 -0.74 9.66
N SER A 134 -0.07 -0.86 10.63
CA SER A 134 -1.51 -0.89 10.36
C SER A 134 -2.04 0.50 10.05
N THR A 135 -2.85 0.59 9.01
CA THR A 135 -3.61 1.82 8.65
C THR A 135 -4.93 1.94 9.40
N THR A 136 -5.29 0.91 10.18
CA THR A 136 -6.49 0.84 11.01
C THR A 136 -6.11 0.64 12.48
N ASP A 137 -7.08 0.78 13.38
CA ASP A 137 -6.84 0.57 14.82
C ASP A 137 -6.51 -0.89 15.17
N ASN A 138 -6.96 -1.82 14.36
CA ASN A 138 -6.72 -3.24 14.55
C ASN A 138 -5.77 -3.79 13.48
N VAL A 139 -4.78 -4.55 13.94
CA VAL A 139 -3.94 -5.37 13.04
C VAL A 139 -4.73 -6.63 12.66
N PRO A 140 -4.81 -7.01 11.38
CA PRO A 140 -5.41 -8.27 10.98
C PRO A 140 -4.81 -9.45 11.74
N LYS A 141 -5.67 -10.36 12.24
CA LYS A 141 -5.24 -11.50 13.08
C LYS A 141 -4.16 -12.34 12.40
N ILE A 142 -4.24 -12.50 11.08
CA ILE A 142 -3.28 -13.29 10.31
C ILE A 142 -1.86 -12.70 10.38
N PHE A 143 -1.72 -11.37 10.40
CA PHE A 143 -0.42 -10.74 10.62
C PHE A 143 0.08 -10.94 12.04
N GLY A 144 -0.81 -10.93 13.04
CA GLY A 144 -0.46 -11.24 14.42
C GLY A 144 0.08 -12.66 14.59
N GLN A 145 -0.45 -13.63 13.84
CA GLN A 145 0.01 -15.02 13.86
C GLN A 145 1.46 -15.18 13.36
N LEU A 146 1.92 -14.29 12.49
CA LEU A 146 3.33 -14.26 12.07
C LEU A 146 4.27 -13.76 13.17
N SER A 147 3.75 -13.28 14.30
CA SER A 147 4.54 -12.69 15.38
C SER A 147 5.59 -11.69 14.85
N PRO A 148 5.17 -10.57 14.24
CA PRO A 148 6.11 -9.59 13.71
C PRO A 148 6.95 -8.98 14.81
N ASN A 149 8.21 -8.64 14.51
CA ASN A 149 9.14 -8.06 15.46
C ASN A 149 8.68 -6.69 15.96
N VAL A 150 7.96 -5.95 15.10
CA VAL A 150 7.43 -4.62 15.41
C VAL A 150 6.05 -4.43 14.83
N ILE A 151 5.14 -3.88 15.62
CA ILE A 151 3.83 -3.40 15.15
C ILE A 151 3.74 -1.91 15.44
N ARG A 152 3.25 -1.15 14.46
CA ARG A 152 2.94 0.28 14.56
C ARG A 152 1.57 0.56 13.97
N HIS A 153 1.02 1.72 14.31
CA HIS A 153 -0.26 2.19 13.76
C HIS A 153 -0.09 3.60 13.18
N VAL A 154 -0.69 3.84 12.05
CA VAL A 154 -0.86 5.19 11.53
C VAL A 154 -1.84 5.92 12.44
N ARG A 155 -1.48 7.11 12.90
CA ARG A 155 -2.32 7.97 13.75
C ARG A 155 -2.56 9.31 13.04
N ALA A 156 -3.65 9.99 13.37
CA ALA A 156 -3.98 11.30 12.81
C ALA A 156 -2.82 12.31 12.95
N GLN A 157 -2.10 12.27 14.07
CA GLN A 157 -0.92 13.12 14.28
C GLN A 157 0.22 12.85 13.28
N HIS A 158 0.42 11.60 12.87
CA HIS A 158 1.43 11.25 11.85
C HIS A 158 1.04 11.82 10.50
N VAL A 159 -0.23 11.66 10.10
CA VAL A 159 -0.76 12.19 8.84
C VAL A 159 -0.69 13.72 8.82
N ASN A 160 -1.12 14.38 9.91
CA ASN A 160 -1.09 15.84 10.00
C ASN A 160 0.36 16.38 9.98
N GLY A 161 1.29 15.73 10.69
CA GLY A 161 2.67 16.14 10.73
C GLY A 161 3.45 15.87 9.43
N SER A 162 2.90 15.04 8.52
CA SER A 162 3.51 14.71 7.23
C SER A 162 2.93 15.49 6.05
N LYS A 163 1.98 16.40 6.28
CA LYS A 163 1.45 17.28 5.21
C LYS A 163 2.57 18.15 4.63
N VAL A 164 2.46 18.40 3.34
CA VAL A 164 3.29 19.40 2.63
C VAL A 164 2.49 20.70 2.67
N ASP A 165 3.15 21.78 3.03
CA ASP A 165 2.61 23.14 2.97
C ASP A 165 2.45 23.59 1.53
#